data_b2d173a24f8cd8f9ceb069372476d96a
#
_entry.id   b2d173a24f8cd8f9ceb069372476d96a
#
_cell.length_a   1.000
_cell.length_b   1.000
_cell.length_c   1.000
_cell.angle_alpha   90.00
_cell.angle_beta   90.00
_cell.angle_gamma   90.00
#
_symmetry.space_group_name_H-M   'P 1'
#
loop_
_entity.id
_entity.type
_entity.pdbx_description
1 polymer ?
#
loop_
_entity_poly.entity_id
_entity_poly.type
_entity_poly.pdbx_seq_one_letter_code
_entity_poly.pdbx_strand_id
1 'polypeptide(L)'
;INTTNINSPTNNSMDDNIEIDCDYIKSPIVGTYYEATSPDADPFVKVGQKISEGEVVCIVEAMKLMNEISAEFDCEVISVLGKNGEMVEYGEPLFKVRRI
;
A
#
# COMPACT_ATOMS: atom_id res chain seq x y z
N ILE A 1 3.49 -28.17 24.72
CA ILE A 1 3.67 -27.79 24.19
C ILE A 1 3.78 -27.49 24.09
N ASN A 2 3.72 -27.39 24.32
CA ASN A 2 3.90 -26.78 23.79
C ASN A 2 3.92 -26.44 23.60
N THR A 3 3.54 -26.73 23.94
CA THR A 3 3.67 -26.26 23.31
C THR A 3 3.68 -25.84 23.06
N THR A 4 3.43 -26.09 23.41
CA THR A 4 3.49 -25.55 22.74
C THR A 4 3.54 -25.11 22.42
N ASN A 5 3.35 -25.30 22.61
CA ASN A 5 3.39 -24.72 21.94
C ASN A 5 3.29 -24.34 21.48
N ILE A 6 2.92 -24.57 21.68
CA ILE A 6 2.83 -24.15 20.90
C ILE A 6 2.61 -23.69 20.65
N ASN A 7 2.41 -23.73 20.82
CA ASN A 7 2.22 -23.08 20.25
C ASN A 7 2.01 -22.58 19.87
N SER A 8 1.64 -22.75 19.97
CA SER A 8 1.36 -22.14 19.28
C SER A 8 1.27 -21.80 18.85
N PRO A 9 0.99 -21.94 18.89
CA PRO A 9 0.78 -21.45 18.22
C PRO A 9 0.66 -21.11 17.73
N THR A 10 0.44 -21.22 17.75
CA THR A 10 0.18 -20.73 17.11
C THR A 10 0.04 -20.28 16.70
N ASN A 11 -0.16 -20.39 16.58
CA ASN A 11 -0.42 -19.81 16.02
C ASN A 11 -0.51 -19.35 15.58
N ASN A 12 -0.91 -19.38 15.34
CA ASN A 12 -1.07 -18.82 14.93
C ASN A 12 -0.90 -18.60 14.25
N SER A 13 -1.12 -18.52 14.07
CA SER A 13 -0.80 -18.22 13.33
C SER A 13 -0.68 -18.31 11.83
N MET A 14 -1.32 -18.81 10.88
CA MET A 14 -1.34 -18.94 9.54
C MET A 14 -1.47 -17.68 8.83
N ASP A 15 -2.04 -16.74 9.40
CA ASP A 15 -2.12 -15.39 8.90
C ASP A 15 -0.74 -14.85 8.66
N ASP A 16 0.21 -15.27 9.45
CA ASP A 16 1.59 -14.83 9.29
C ASP A 16 2.15 -15.25 7.94
N ASN A 17 1.76 -16.42 7.46
CA ASN A 17 2.24 -16.89 6.19
C ASN A 17 1.72 -16.02 5.05
N ILE A 18 0.51 -15.52 5.19
CA ILE A 18 -0.06 -14.64 4.19
C ILE A 18 0.68 -13.32 4.18
N GLU A 19 1.04 -12.83 5.37
CA GLU A 19 1.74 -11.57 5.49
C GLU A 19 3.13 -11.61 4.85
N ILE A 20 3.78 -12.76 4.89
CA ILE A 20 5.11 -12.90 4.34
C ILE A 20 5.13 -12.60 2.84
N ASP A 21 4.02 -12.87 2.15
CA ASP A 21 3.97 -12.68 0.71
C ASP A 21 3.59 -11.26 0.31
N CYS A 22 3.41 -10.38 1.27
CA CYS A 22 2.95 -9.02 0.98
C CYS A 22 4.09 -8.03 0.98
N ASP A 23 3.96 -7.02 0.14
CA ASP A 23 4.86 -5.89 0.08
C ASP A 23 4.06 -4.61 0.28
N TYR A 24 4.75 -3.50 0.36
CA TYR A 24 4.11 -2.21 0.54
C TYR A 24 4.62 -1.21 -0.49
N ILE A 25 3.72 -0.37 -0.97
CA ILE A 25 4.12 0.81 -1.72
C ILE A 25 4.16 1.94 -0.71
N LYS A 26 5.33 2.55 -0.56
CA LYS A 26 5.58 3.56 0.48
C LYS A 26 5.74 4.93 -0.15
N SER A 27 5.43 5.97 0.63
CA SER A 27 5.60 7.32 0.14
C SER A 27 7.08 7.69 0.08
N PRO A 28 7.58 8.17 -1.07
CA PRO A 28 8.98 8.59 -1.18
C PRO A 28 9.21 10.00 -0.67
N ILE A 29 8.17 10.67 -0.18
CA ILE A 29 8.26 12.08 0.16
C ILE A 29 7.19 12.40 1.21
N VAL A 30 7.45 13.43 2.02
CA VAL A 30 6.46 13.95 2.97
C VAL A 30 5.48 14.83 2.20
N GLY A 31 4.20 14.61 2.39
CA GLY A 31 3.20 15.45 1.72
C GLY A 31 1.79 14.98 1.99
N THR A 32 0.85 15.47 1.19
CA THR A 32 -0.56 15.14 1.33
C THR A 32 -0.94 14.09 0.30
N TYR A 33 -1.54 13.02 0.76
CA TYR A 33 -1.94 11.90 -0.09
C TYR A 33 -3.27 12.19 -0.78
N TYR A 34 -3.32 11.93 -2.10
CA TYR A 34 -4.56 11.99 -2.85
C TYR A 34 -4.70 10.71 -3.67
N GLU A 35 -5.90 10.14 -3.62
CA GLU A 35 -6.17 8.88 -4.31
C GLU A 35 -6.49 9.07 -5.78
N ALA A 36 -6.74 10.31 -6.20
CA ALA A 36 -7.16 10.63 -7.56
C ALA A 36 -6.64 12.00 -7.94
N THR A 37 -6.78 12.37 -9.23
CA THR A 37 -6.31 13.66 -9.73
C THR A 37 -7.17 14.82 -9.25
N SER A 38 -8.42 14.55 -8.88
CA SER A 38 -9.33 15.58 -8.37
C SER A 38 -10.39 14.91 -7.50
N PRO A 39 -11.12 15.70 -6.69
CA PRO A 39 -12.16 15.12 -5.83
C PRO A 39 -13.26 14.39 -6.61
N ASP A 40 -13.48 14.76 -7.86
CA ASP A 40 -14.55 14.17 -8.66
C ASP A 40 -14.07 13.00 -9.50
N ALA A 41 -12.77 12.73 -9.52
CA ALA A 41 -12.20 11.67 -10.35
C ALA A 41 -12.23 10.35 -9.59
N ASP A 42 -12.21 9.26 -10.35
CA ASP A 42 -12.09 7.93 -9.75
C ASP A 42 -10.68 7.75 -9.20
N PRO A 43 -10.53 6.95 -8.14
CA PRO A 43 -9.19 6.63 -7.63
C PRO A 43 -8.36 5.93 -8.69
N PHE A 44 -7.05 6.16 -8.65
CA PHE A 44 -6.14 5.49 -9.57
C PHE A 44 -6.20 3.97 -9.44
N VAL A 45 -6.37 3.47 -8.21
CA VAL A 45 -6.41 2.03 -7.95
C VAL A 45 -7.46 1.71 -6.91
N LYS A 46 -7.92 0.46 -6.94
CA LYS A 46 -8.90 -0.06 -5.99
C LYS A 46 -8.41 -1.40 -5.45
N VAL A 47 -8.92 -1.78 -4.28
CA VAL A 47 -8.59 -3.07 -3.69
C VAL A 47 -8.96 -4.18 -4.68
N GLY A 48 -8.06 -5.13 -4.86
CA GLY A 48 -8.24 -6.24 -5.78
C GLY A 48 -7.76 -5.98 -7.19
N GLN A 49 -7.37 -4.76 -7.51
CA GLN A 49 -6.92 -4.42 -8.85
C GLN A 49 -5.47 -4.85 -9.05
N LYS A 50 -5.17 -5.35 -10.24
CA LYS A 50 -3.79 -5.67 -10.62
C LYS A 50 -3.20 -4.46 -11.31
N ILE A 51 -1.98 -4.12 -10.94
CA ILE A 51 -1.29 -2.96 -11.52
C ILE A 51 0.09 -3.39 -12.00
N SER A 52 0.53 -2.71 -13.04
CA SER A 52 1.81 -3.01 -13.68
C SER A 52 2.87 -2.04 -13.18
N GLU A 53 4.12 -2.47 -13.25
CA GLU A 53 5.25 -1.62 -12.92
C GLU A 53 5.16 -0.32 -13.73
N GLY A 54 5.36 0.81 -13.05
CA GLY A 54 5.31 2.12 -13.69
C GLY A 54 3.94 2.76 -13.74
N GLU A 55 2.91 2.02 -13.39
CA GLU A 55 1.55 2.55 -13.38
C GLU A 55 1.36 3.45 -12.17
N VAL A 56 0.73 4.62 -12.36
CA VAL A 56 0.51 5.57 -11.27
C VAL A 56 -0.54 5.02 -10.32
N VAL A 57 -0.25 5.05 -9.03
CA VAL A 57 -1.16 4.51 -8.01
C VAL A 57 -1.76 5.59 -7.12
N CYS A 58 -1.09 6.72 -6.99
CA CYS A 58 -1.61 7.83 -6.19
C CYS A 58 -0.78 9.08 -6.44
N ILE A 59 -1.16 10.17 -5.79
CA ILE A 59 -0.43 11.43 -5.85
C ILE A 59 -0.10 11.83 -4.42
N VAL A 60 1.11 12.36 -4.23
CA VAL A 60 1.48 13.00 -2.97
C VAL A 60 1.89 14.43 -3.31
N GLU A 61 1.13 15.39 -2.79
CA GLU A 61 1.43 16.80 -3.00
C GLU A 61 2.44 17.26 -1.97
N ALA A 62 3.56 17.79 -2.44
CA ALA A 62 4.61 18.31 -1.57
C ALA A 62 5.16 19.57 -2.20
N MET A 63 5.33 20.62 -1.38
CA MET A 63 5.92 21.89 -1.83
C MET A 63 5.22 22.44 -3.08
N LYS A 64 3.89 22.33 -3.08
CA LYS A 64 3.03 22.83 -4.17
C LYS A 64 3.21 22.08 -5.49
N LEU A 65 3.84 20.90 -5.43
CA LEU A 65 4.02 20.05 -6.60
C LEU A 65 3.24 18.76 -6.40
N MET A 66 2.58 18.33 -7.47
CA MET A 66 1.83 17.07 -7.45
C MET A 66 2.76 15.97 -7.94
N ASN A 67 3.20 15.11 -7.02
CA ASN A 67 4.12 14.03 -7.35
C ASN A 67 3.33 12.75 -7.58
N GLU A 68 3.44 12.20 -8.78
CA GLU A 68 2.78 10.94 -9.09
C GLU A 68 3.62 9.79 -8.57
N ILE A 69 2.99 8.92 -7.79
CA ILE A 69 3.66 7.76 -7.22
C ILE A 69 3.29 6.55 -8.06
N SER A 70 4.30 5.82 -8.53
CA SER A 70 4.10 4.67 -9.42
C SER A 70 4.48 3.38 -8.73
N ALA A 71 3.88 2.29 -9.19
CA ALA A 71 4.26 0.96 -8.70
C ALA A 71 5.66 0.63 -9.20
N GLU A 72 6.46 0.01 -8.33
CA GLU A 72 7.84 -0.37 -8.66
C GLU A 72 7.93 -1.78 -9.22
N PHE A 73 6.82 -2.51 -9.23
CA PHE A 73 6.76 -3.88 -9.74
C PHE A 73 5.30 -4.23 -10.00
N ASP A 74 5.09 -5.29 -10.76
CA ASP A 74 3.73 -5.79 -11.00
C ASP A 74 3.17 -6.33 -9.70
N CYS A 75 1.94 -5.95 -9.38
CA CYS A 75 1.35 -6.37 -8.10
C CYS A 75 -0.17 -6.27 -8.13
N GLU A 76 -0.75 -6.85 -7.08
CA GLU A 76 -2.18 -6.77 -6.85
C GLU A 76 -2.42 -5.99 -5.55
N VAL A 77 -3.35 -5.05 -5.56
CA VAL A 77 -3.65 -4.23 -4.38
C VAL A 77 -4.46 -5.04 -3.38
N ILE A 78 -3.90 -5.24 -2.21
CA ILE A 78 -4.57 -5.96 -1.12
C ILE A 78 -5.34 -4.98 -0.25
N SER A 79 -4.75 -3.83 0.05
CA SER A 79 -5.37 -2.86 0.94
C SER A 79 -4.85 -1.47 0.61
N VAL A 80 -5.71 -0.47 0.72
CA VAL A 80 -5.33 0.94 0.55
C VAL A 80 -5.21 1.52 1.96
N LEU A 81 -3.99 1.92 2.32
CA LEU A 81 -3.69 2.40 3.67
C LEU A 81 -3.72 3.92 3.77
N GLY A 82 -3.44 4.61 2.66
CA GLY A 82 -3.49 6.07 2.65
C GLY A 82 -4.91 6.58 2.72
N LYS A 83 -5.09 7.75 3.31
CA LYS A 83 -6.40 8.38 3.39
C LYS A 83 -6.38 9.68 2.62
N ASN A 84 -7.34 9.82 1.73
CA ASN A 84 -7.40 10.95 0.83
C ASN A 84 -7.41 12.28 1.60
N GLY A 85 -6.49 13.17 1.25
CA GLY A 85 -6.41 14.49 1.88
C GLY A 85 -5.60 14.54 3.16
N GLU A 86 -5.01 13.42 3.59
CA GLU A 86 -4.24 13.40 4.83
C GLU A 86 -2.75 13.41 4.57
N MET A 87 -2.00 13.93 5.55
CA MET A 87 -0.55 13.97 5.47
C MET A 87 0.03 12.57 5.59
N VAL A 88 1.06 12.32 4.80
CA VAL A 88 1.85 11.10 4.93
C VAL A 88 3.31 11.47 5.07
N GLU A 89 4.07 10.61 5.73
CA GLU A 89 5.49 10.85 5.96
C GLU A 89 6.32 10.00 5.02
N TYR A 90 7.59 10.37 4.90
CA TYR A 90 8.54 9.59 4.11
C TYR A 90 8.58 8.16 4.62
N GLY A 91 8.41 7.22 3.72
CA GLY A 91 8.45 5.80 4.06
C GLY A 91 7.15 5.24 4.63
N GLU A 92 6.13 6.08 4.76
CA GLU A 92 4.86 5.60 5.29
C GLU A 92 4.19 4.69 4.26
N PRO A 93 3.70 3.51 4.66
CA PRO A 93 3.03 2.61 3.73
C PRO A 93 1.73 3.21 3.21
N LEU A 94 1.57 3.25 1.90
CA LEU A 94 0.36 3.77 1.26
C LEU A 94 -0.55 2.64 0.77
N PHE A 95 0.04 1.54 0.34
CA PHE A 95 -0.71 0.38 -0.16
C PHE A 95 -0.06 -0.89 0.33
N LYS A 96 -0.88 -1.86 0.69
CA LYS A 96 -0.41 -3.22 0.91
C LYS A 96 -0.67 -3.97 -0.38
N VAL A 97 0.35 -4.60 -0.94
CA VAL A 97 0.26 -5.23 -2.25
C VAL A 97 0.89 -6.62 -2.22
N ARG A 98 0.57 -7.40 -3.22
CA ARG A 98 1.19 -8.71 -3.40
C ARG A 98 1.80 -8.74 -4.80
N ARG A 99 3.07 -9.08 -4.90
CA ARG A 99 3.74 -9.19 -6.21
C ARG A 99 3.14 -10.32 -7.02
N ILE A 100 3.08 -10.11 -8.31
CA ILE A 100 2.54 -11.12 -9.23
C ILE A 100 3.46 -11.30 -10.42
#